data_8b30d939ba42f964f96e93a46e9dd9f3
#
_entry.id   8b30d939ba42f964f96e93a46e9dd9f3
#
_cell.length_a   1.000
_cell.length_b   1.000
_cell.length_c   1.000
_cell.angle_alpha   90.00
_cell.angle_beta   90.00
_cell.angle_gamma   90.00
#
_symmetry.space_group_name_H-M   'P 1'
#
loop_
_entity.id
_entity.type
_entity.pdbx_description
1 polymer ?
#
loop_
_entity_poly.entity_id
_entity_poly.type
_entity_poly.pdbx_seq_one_letter_code
_entity_poly.pdbx_strand_id
1 'polypeptide(L)'
;MADMTVKGAALKAAAEERFDELPIHNPSIECASRERIEAIQLARLIDQVEWTYNRVAWYRDKMDAMGVKPSDIKTLADVRKLPFTDKSALRETFPYGLFAESLDDIVELHASSGTTGKPIVVGYDRGDMDLWADCIMRLVQMAGVVPSDRVQMAFGYGMFTGGFGLHYGLQRLGCMMIPAGSGNTERQIQMIQDYGSTVLVSTPSYAMHVCEVGEKMGIDWEKSTLRVGLFGGEPCTPALKAEIESRMHIVCTDNYGLTEVMGPGVSGECLASRDMQHIAEDHFLWEVVDPKTGEPVPDGEEGELVLTPLGKHAIPVLRYRTHDLTHVIKEKCACGRTTARMQKVRSRCDDMLIIRGTNVFPSQVEDVLSTIEGVTPHYRIVVDNETGLDRMVVHVELKPEAFSDSFEEMDAFRRMIEEKLKSVMLVASKVKLVEPGGIERSTGKTKHVQDLRK
;
A
#
# COMPACT_ATOMS: atom_id res chain seq x y z
N MET A 1 29.25 10.24 23.24
CA MET A 1 28.46 10.03 22.02
C MET A 1 28.59 8.55 21.71
N ALA A 2 27.57 7.77 22.10
CA ALA A 2 27.54 6.34 21.82
C ALA A 2 27.38 6.14 20.32
N ASP A 3 28.14 5.21 19.80
CA ASP A 3 28.20 4.80 18.40
C ASP A 3 26.78 4.45 17.88
N MET A 4 26.16 5.35 17.14
CA MET A 4 24.78 5.21 16.63
C MET A 4 24.71 4.46 15.28
N THR A 5 25.76 3.75 14.91
CA THR A 5 25.77 2.86 13.74
C THR A 5 25.23 1.47 14.11
N VAL A 6 23.94 1.38 14.46
CA VAL A 6 23.26 0.07 14.46
C VAL A 6 22.96 -0.25 13.02
N LYS A 7 23.83 -1.05 12.39
CA LYS A 7 23.70 -1.53 11.02
C LYS A 7 22.38 -2.32 10.85
N GLY A 8 21.79 -2.29 9.67
CA GLY A 8 20.55 -2.97 9.36
C GLY A 8 20.52 -4.46 9.75
N ALA A 9 21.66 -5.16 9.65
CA ALA A 9 21.82 -6.54 10.13
C ALA A 9 21.67 -6.65 11.65
N ALA A 10 22.17 -5.68 12.42
CA ALA A 10 22.02 -5.62 13.89
C ALA A 10 20.58 -5.24 14.29
N LEU A 11 19.88 -4.44 13.47
CA LEU A 11 18.44 -4.18 13.66
C LEU A 11 17.59 -5.40 13.33
N LYS A 12 17.96 -6.17 12.30
CA LYS A 12 17.31 -7.43 11.97
C LYS A 12 17.49 -8.43 13.11
N ALA A 13 18.71 -8.58 13.63
CA ALA A 13 19.01 -9.41 14.79
C ALA A 13 18.35 -8.86 16.06
N ALA A 14 18.40 -7.54 16.29
CA ALA A 14 17.74 -6.90 17.44
C ALA A 14 16.22 -6.93 17.32
N ALA A 15 15.67 -6.88 16.10
CA ALA A 15 14.25 -7.06 15.86
C ALA A 15 13.82 -8.51 16.12
N GLU A 16 14.65 -9.49 15.79
CA GLU A 16 14.39 -10.91 16.08
C GLU A 16 14.53 -11.23 17.58
N GLU A 17 15.40 -10.51 18.32
CA GLU A 17 15.65 -10.75 19.76
C GLU A 17 14.81 -9.87 20.71
N ARG A 18 14.23 -8.74 20.26
CA ARG A 18 13.68 -7.68 21.13
C ARG A 18 12.33 -7.13 20.69
N PHE A 19 11.45 -7.95 20.14
CA PHE A 19 10.08 -7.51 19.78
C PHE A 19 9.31 -6.92 20.96
N ASP A 20 9.59 -7.40 22.17
CA ASP A 20 8.93 -6.96 23.41
C ASP A 20 9.33 -5.53 23.82
N GLU A 21 10.39 -4.96 23.25
CA GLU A 21 10.91 -3.63 23.58
C GLU A 21 10.48 -2.54 22.59
N LEU A 22 9.81 -2.89 21.45
CA LEU A 22 9.33 -1.89 20.52
C LEU A 22 8.17 -1.10 21.14
N PRO A 23 8.22 0.23 21.09
CA PRO A 23 7.17 1.05 21.67
C PRO A 23 5.84 0.80 20.96
N ILE A 24 4.80 0.55 21.75
CA ILE A 24 3.43 0.54 21.27
C ILE A 24 2.86 1.93 21.52
N HIS A 25 2.44 2.62 20.47
CA HIS A 25 2.01 4.01 20.54
C HIS A 25 0.82 4.19 21.48
N ASN A 26 -0.20 3.36 21.33
CA ASN A 26 -1.39 3.38 22.16
C ASN A 26 -1.74 1.99 22.69
N PRO A 27 -1.05 1.51 23.75
CA PRO A 27 -1.28 0.16 24.29
C PRO A 27 -2.72 -0.09 24.74
N SER A 28 -3.44 0.96 25.16
CA SER A 28 -4.82 0.86 25.62
C SER A 28 -5.81 0.50 24.51
N ILE A 29 -5.41 0.69 23.27
CA ILE A 29 -6.15 0.36 22.04
C ILE A 29 -5.47 -0.82 21.32
N GLU A 30 -4.18 -0.68 21.01
CA GLU A 30 -3.47 -1.65 20.17
C GLU A 30 -3.31 -3.03 20.84
N CYS A 31 -3.42 -3.10 22.18
CA CYS A 31 -3.39 -4.33 22.96
C CYS A 31 -4.71 -4.61 23.71
N ALA A 32 -5.80 -3.93 23.33
CA ALA A 32 -7.11 -4.11 23.97
C ALA A 32 -7.70 -5.50 23.67
N SER A 33 -8.63 -5.96 24.52
CA SER A 33 -9.39 -7.16 24.20
C SER A 33 -10.28 -6.96 22.96
N ARG A 34 -10.65 -8.04 22.29
CA ARG A 34 -11.52 -7.99 21.12
C ARG A 34 -12.83 -7.27 21.41
N GLU A 35 -13.45 -7.58 22.57
CA GLU A 35 -14.71 -6.98 23.00
C GLU A 35 -14.56 -5.45 23.17
N ARG A 36 -13.41 -4.99 23.67
CA ARG A 36 -13.16 -3.55 23.83
C ARG A 36 -12.96 -2.86 22.48
N ILE A 37 -12.23 -3.47 21.55
CA ILE A 37 -12.05 -2.93 20.19
C ILE A 37 -13.42 -2.83 19.51
N GLU A 38 -14.22 -3.90 19.54
CA GLU A 38 -15.55 -3.93 18.93
C GLU A 38 -16.54 -2.93 19.55
N ALA A 39 -16.45 -2.72 20.87
CA ALA A 39 -17.25 -1.69 21.54
C ALA A 39 -16.88 -0.27 21.08
N ILE A 40 -15.58 0.01 20.90
CA ILE A 40 -15.08 1.30 20.37
C ILE A 40 -15.54 1.47 18.92
N GLN A 41 -15.38 0.43 18.11
CA GLN A 41 -15.81 0.46 16.70
C GLN A 41 -17.30 0.72 16.57
N LEU A 42 -18.13 0.04 17.40
CA LEU A 42 -19.58 0.22 17.37
C LEU A 42 -20.00 1.64 17.74
N ALA A 43 -19.44 2.19 18.82
CA ALA A 43 -19.74 3.56 19.24
C ALA A 43 -19.38 4.56 18.13
N ARG A 44 -18.18 4.45 17.57
CA ARG A 44 -17.72 5.32 16.47
C ARG A 44 -18.51 5.10 15.17
N LEU A 45 -18.94 3.87 14.88
CA LEU A 45 -19.78 3.58 13.71
C LEU A 45 -21.13 4.28 13.80
N ILE A 46 -21.79 4.21 14.96
CA ILE A 46 -23.06 4.90 15.20
C ILE A 46 -22.91 6.40 14.97
N ASP A 47 -21.90 7.01 15.59
CA ASP A 47 -21.61 8.45 15.43
C ASP A 47 -21.31 8.81 13.97
N GLN A 48 -20.47 8.00 13.28
CA GLN A 48 -20.08 8.20 11.89
C GLN A 48 -21.29 8.12 10.94
N VAL A 49 -22.19 7.16 11.16
CA VAL A 49 -23.39 6.99 10.32
C VAL A 49 -24.36 8.14 10.54
N GLU A 50 -24.58 8.56 11.79
CA GLU A 50 -25.43 9.71 12.11
C GLU A 50 -24.87 11.01 11.50
N TRP A 51 -23.56 11.23 11.64
CA TRP A 51 -22.84 12.37 11.04
C TRP A 51 -23.03 12.41 9.53
N THR A 52 -22.77 11.29 8.86
CA THR A 52 -22.84 11.15 7.41
C THR A 52 -24.26 11.36 6.89
N TYR A 53 -25.25 10.72 7.50
CA TYR A 53 -26.65 10.84 7.12
C TYR A 53 -27.17 12.26 7.22
N ASN A 54 -26.83 12.96 8.30
CA ASN A 54 -27.32 14.32 8.53
C ASN A 54 -26.67 15.36 7.61
N ARG A 55 -25.42 15.15 7.18
CA ARG A 55 -24.62 16.15 6.50
C ARG A 55 -24.41 15.91 5.02
N VAL A 56 -24.41 14.67 4.56
CA VAL A 56 -24.16 14.34 3.15
C VAL A 56 -25.44 13.86 2.47
N ALA A 57 -26.01 14.72 1.60
CA ALA A 57 -27.27 14.46 0.92
C ALA A 57 -27.26 13.14 0.12
N TRP A 58 -26.14 12.84 -0.56
CA TRP A 58 -25.98 11.61 -1.32
C TRP A 58 -26.21 10.34 -0.47
N TYR A 59 -25.64 10.29 0.75
CA TYR A 59 -25.84 9.17 1.65
C TYR A 59 -27.26 9.12 2.21
N ARG A 60 -27.82 10.27 2.60
CA ARG A 60 -29.20 10.35 3.11
C ARG A 60 -30.18 9.81 2.08
N ASP A 61 -30.06 10.26 0.83
CA ASP A 61 -30.97 9.85 -0.26
C ASP A 61 -30.84 8.34 -0.56
N LYS A 62 -29.62 7.80 -0.55
CA LYS A 62 -29.37 6.36 -0.72
C LYS A 62 -29.95 5.54 0.44
N MET A 63 -29.69 5.95 1.68
CA MET A 63 -30.19 5.24 2.86
C MET A 63 -31.71 5.31 2.94
N ASP A 64 -32.32 6.45 2.62
CA ASP A 64 -33.78 6.60 2.60
C ASP A 64 -34.42 5.72 1.52
N ALA A 65 -33.82 5.62 0.35
CA ALA A 65 -34.28 4.73 -0.72
C ALA A 65 -34.19 3.25 -0.33
N MET A 66 -33.24 2.89 0.54
CA MET A 66 -33.10 1.54 1.10
C MET A 66 -33.97 1.31 2.35
N GLY A 67 -34.65 2.33 2.86
CA GLY A 67 -35.42 2.27 4.09
C GLY A 67 -34.60 2.14 5.37
N VAL A 68 -33.33 2.58 5.32
CA VAL A 68 -32.36 2.48 6.42
C VAL A 68 -32.17 3.85 7.08
N LYS A 69 -32.17 3.88 8.42
CA LYS A 69 -31.94 5.05 9.23
C LYS A 69 -30.74 4.85 10.16
N PRO A 70 -30.06 5.92 10.62
CA PRO A 70 -28.96 5.79 11.58
C PRO A 70 -29.34 4.95 12.82
N SER A 71 -30.58 5.07 13.31
CA SER A 71 -31.10 4.32 14.46
C SER A 71 -31.18 2.78 14.25
N ASP A 72 -31.03 2.31 13.02
CA ASP A 72 -31.03 0.89 12.68
C ASP A 72 -29.67 0.22 12.88
N ILE A 73 -28.63 1.03 13.13
CA ILE A 73 -27.27 0.57 13.42
C ILE A 73 -27.15 0.37 14.94
N LYS A 74 -27.19 -0.88 15.38
CA LYS A 74 -27.14 -1.29 16.78
C LYS A 74 -26.03 -2.26 17.09
N THR A 75 -25.49 -2.91 16.08
CA THR A 75 -24.38 -3.86 16.15
C THR A 75 -23.42 -3.59 15.00
N LEU A 76 -22.18 -4.08 15.10
CA LEU A 76 -21.21 -3.98 13.97
C LEU A 76 -21.71 -4.67 12.71
N ALA A 77 -22.46 -5.77 12.84
CA ALA A 77 -23.05 -6.47 11.70
C ALA A 77 -24.06 -5.63 10.93
N ASP A 78 -24.66 -4.62 11.55
CA ASP A 78 -25.63 -3.73 10.90
C ASP A 78 -24.98 -2.80 9.86
N VAL A 79 -23.65 -2.70 9.83
CA VAL A 79 -22.91 -1.98 8.77
C VAL A 79 -23.35 -2.45 7.38
N ARG A 80 -23.71 -3.73 7.24
CA ARG A 80 -24.20 -4.34 5.99
C ARG A 80 -25.50 -3.75 5.45
N LYS A 81 -26.27 -3.06 6.29
CA LYS A 81 -27.48 -2.32 5.87
C LYS A 81 -27.13 -1.05 5.10
N LEU A 82 -25.92 -0.53 5.27
CA LEU A 82 -25.49 0.72 4.65
C LEU A 82 -25.12 0.50 3.17
N PRO A 83 -25.32 1.53 2.32
CA PRO A 83 -24.92 1.46 0.92
C PRO A 83 -23.40 1.34 0.78
N PHE A 84 -22.95 0.62 -0.24
CA PHE A 84 -21.56 0.68 -0.67
C PHE A 84 -21.23 2.03 -1.30
N THR A 85 -20.00 2.44 -1.11
CA THR A 85 -19.39 3.58 -1.81
C THR A 85 -18.24 3.06 -2.67
N ASP A 86 -18.07 3.61 -3.85
CA ASP A 86 -16.96 3.31 -4.76
C ASP A 86 -16.43 4.57 -5.44
N LYS A 87 -15.48 4.41 -6.34
CA LYS A 87 -14.93 5.54 -7.12
C LYS A 87 -15.97 6.26 -7.98
N SER A 88 -17.04 5.57 -8.39
CA SER A 88 -18.10 6.19 -9.21
C SER A 88 -18.87 7.23 -8.40
N ALA A 89 -19.21 6.92 -7.16
CA ALA A 89 -19.88 7.85 -6.25
C ALA A 89 -19.08 9.14 -6.03
N LEU A 90 -17.76 9.01 -5.83
CA LEU A 90 -16.85 10.16 -5.67
C LEU A 90 -16.74 11.01 -6.95
N ARG A 91 -16.85 10.40 -8.13
CA ARG A 91 -16.82 11.10 -9.42
C ARG A 91 -18.16 11.75 -9.77
N GLU A 92 -19.28 11.10 -9.46
CA GLU A 92 -20.64 11.63 -9.64
C GLU A 92 -20.86 12.89 -8.81
N THR A 93 -20.31 12.92 -7.62
CA THR A 93 -20.45 14.00 -6.65
C THR A 93 -19.29 15.03 -6.70
N PHE A 94 -18.43 14.93 -7.73
CA PHE A 94 -17.28 15.82 -7.89
C PHE A 94 -17.68 17.31 -8.00
N PRO A 95 -16.97 18.26 -7.37
CA PRO A 95 -15.80 17.99 -6.51
C PRO A 95 -16.12 17.81 -5.03
N TYR A 96 -17.22 18.35 -4.50
CA TYR A 96 -17.47 18.49 -3.07
C TYR A 96 -18.77 17.86 -2.58
N GLY A 97 -19.44 17.05 -3.40
CA GLY A 97 -20.78 16.54 -3.05
C GLY A 97 -20.80 15.50 -1.93
N LEU A 98 -19.64 14.93 -1.55
CA LEU A 98 -19.49 14.06 -0.38
C LEU A 98 -18.86 14.76 0.83
N PHE A 99 -18.62 16.08 0.75
CA PHE A 99 -18.12 16.83 1.89
C PHE A 99 -19.25 17.02 2.92
N ALA A 100 -18.97 16.67 4.16
CA ALA A 100 -19.86 16.84 5.30
C ALA A 100 -19.58 18.13 6.07
N GLU A 101 -18.44 18.75 5.82
CA GLU A 101 -18.00 20.02 6.41
C GLU A 101 -18.03 21.17 5.40
N SER A 102 -18.09 22.40 5.89
CA SER A 102 -17.91 23.59 5.08
C SER A 102 -16.48 23.65 4.53
N LEU A 103 -16.31 24.18 3.32
CA LEU A 103 -14.96 24.40 2.76
C LEU A 103 -14.10 25.35 3.63
N ASP A 104 -14.72 26.18 4.47
CA ASP A 104 -14.02 27.05 5.41
C ASP A 104 -13.37 26.27 6.56
N ASP A 105 -13.85 25.07 6.84
CA ASP A 105 -13.32 24.16 7.88
C ASP A 105 -12.28 23.18 7.32
N ILE A 106 -12.18 23.06 5.98
CA ILE A 106 -11.20 22.20 5.33
C ILE A 106 -9.83 22.87 5.33
N VAL A 107 -8.86 22.20 5.96
CA VAL A 107 -7.49 22.71 6.10
C VAL A 107 -6.53 22.13 5.06
N GLU A 108 -6.87 21.00 4.45
CA GLU A 108 -6.07 20.37 3.41
C GLU A 108 -6.95 19.63 2.41
N LEU A 109 -6.51 19.61 1.15
CA LEU A 109 -7.21 18.95 0.05
C LEU A 109 -6.22 18.15 -0.80
N HIS A 110 -6.56 16.91 -1.06
CA HIS A 110 -5.81 16.02 -1.95
C HIS A 110 -6.66 15.53 -3.11
N ALA A 111 -5.99 15.04 -4.14
CA ALA A 111 -6.65 14.40 -5.27
C ALA A 111 -5.86 13.19 -5.76
N SER A 112 -6.58 12.15 -6.18
CA SER A 112 -5.96 11.04 -6.89
C SER A 112 -5.62 11.44 -8.33
N SER A 113 -4.57 10.80 -8.89
CA SER A 113 -4.15 11.01 -10.29
C SER A 113 -5.15 10.38 -11.27
N GLY A 114 -6.31 10.95 -11.47
CA GLY A 114 -7.37 10.41 -12.32
C GLY A 114 -6.91 10.03 -13.74
N THR A 115 -6.33 8.85 -13.90
CA THR A 115 -5.84 8.32 -15.21
C THR A 115 -6.97 8.05 -16.20
N THR A 116 -8.22 7.99 -15.74
CA THR A 116 -9.40 7.59 -16.53
C THR A 116 -10.56 8.57 -16.47
N GLY A 117 -10.34 9.84 -16.07
CA GLY A 117 -11.43 10.82 -15.97
C GLY A 117 -11.19 11.90 -14.92
N LYS A 118 -12.27 12.44 -14.33
CA LYS A 118 -12.17 13.43 -13.25
C LYS A 118 -11.39 12.85 -12.06
N PRO A 119 -10.47 13.62 -11.46
CA PRO A 119 -9.76 13.18 -10.26
C PRO A 119 -10.76 12.97 -9.11
N ILE A 120 -10.40 12.11 -8.15
CA ILE A 120 -11.11 12.01 -6.89
C ILE A 120 -10.52 13.06 -5.95
N VAL A 121 -11.38 13.88 -5.36
CA VAL A 121 -10.98 14.95 -4.44
C VAL A 121 -11.35 14.53 -3.02
N VAL A 122 -10.42 14.66 -2.09
CA VAL A 122 -10.63 14.42 -0.66
C VAL A 122 -10.16 15.60 0.15
N GLY A 123 -10.93 15.96 1.17
CA GLY A 123 -10.60 17.03 2.12
C GLY A 123 -10.37 16.47 3.51
N TYR A 124 -9.69 17.27 4.32
CA TYR A 124 -9.40 17.00 5.72
C TYR A 124 -9.68 18.23 6.55
N ASP A 125 -10.40 18.09 7.65
CA ASP A 125 -10.46 19.06 8.71
C ASP A 125 -9.29 18.87 9.70
N ARG A 126 -9.22 19.69 10.76
CA ARG A 126 -8.14 19.58 11.76
C ARG A 126 -8.20 18.26 12.53
N GLY A 127 -9.40 17.76 12.83
CA GLY A 127 -9.60 16.48 13.51
C GLY A 127 -9.14 15.30 12.65
N ASP A 128 -9.46 15.33 11.36
CA ASP A 128 -9.00 14.34 10.39
C ASP A 128 -7.46 14.31 10.28
N MET A 129 -6.80 15.49 10.30
CA MET A 129 -5.34 15.59 10.27
C MET A 129 -4.71 15.00 11.54
N ASP A 130 -5.30 15.26 12.70
CA ASP A 130 -4.84 14.68 13.98
C ASP A 130 -4.99 13.16 14.01
N LEU A 131 -6.13 12.66 13.56
CA LEU A 131 -6.41 11.23 13.43
C LEU A 131 -5.42 10.56 12.47
N TRP A 132 -5.20 11.17 11.32
CA TRP A 132 -4.25 10.65 10.32
C TRP A 132 -2.82 10.56 10.86
N ALA A 133 -2.36 11.62 11.51
CA ALA A 133 -1.04 11.64 12.14
C ALA A 133 -0.91 10.55 13.22
N ASP A 134 -1.95 10.29 14.03
CA ASP A 134 -1.96 9.21 15.03
C ASP A 134 -1.83 7.82 14.37
N CYS A 135 -2.59 7.55 13.31
CA CYS A 135 -2.48 6.29 12.56
C CYS A 135 -1.06 6.07 12.03
N ILE A 136 -0.42 7.12 11.50
CA ILE A 136 0.95 7.04 11.01
C ILE A 136 1.95 6.83 12.15
N MET A 137 1.80 7.50 13.28
CA MET A 137 2.70 7.30 14.43
C MET A 137 2.72 5.83 14.86
N ARG A 138 1.55 5.17 14.93
CA ARG A 138 1.45 3.73 15.23
C ARG A 138 2.20 2.89 14.20
N LEU A 139 1.95 3.15 12.93
CA LEU A 139 2.54 2.44 11.81
C LEU A 139 4.08 2.53 11.83
N VAL A 140 4.64 3.73 11.95
CA VAL A 140 6.09 3.91 11.87
C VAL A 140 6.82 3.38 13.10
N GLN A 141 6.19 3.42 14.27
CA GLN A 141 6.74 2.78 15.47
C GLN A 141 6.71 1.25 15.37
N MET A 142 5.69 0.64 14.75
CA MET A 142 5.68 -0.79 14.42
C MET A 142 6.85 -1.20 13.52
N ALA A 143 7.30 -0.29 12.66
CA ALA A 143 8.46 -0.45 11.79
C ALA A 143 9.80 -0.18 12.48
N GLY A 144 9.80 0.15 13.77
CA GLY A 144 11.01 0.43 14.54
C GLY A 144 11.56 1.85 14.36
N VAL A 145 10.78 2.79 13.86
CA VAL A 145 11.16 4.21 13.79
C VAL A 145 11.05 4.86 15.16
N VAL A 146 12.02 5.68 15.51
CA VAL A 146 12.13 6.38 16.80
C VAL A 146 12.30 7.89 16.61
N PRO A 147 12.00 8.73 17.61
CA PRO A 147 12.07 10.19 17.49
C PRO A 147 13.43 10.75 17.03
N SER A 148 14.54 10.03 17.30
CA SER A 148 15.88 10.45 16.89
C SER A 148 16.20 10.18 15.42
N ASP A 149 15.29 9.58 14.65
CA ASP A 149 15.52 9.27 13.24
C ASP A 149 15.51 10.51 12.36
N ARG A 150 16.33 10.43 11.30
CA ARG A 150 16.38 11.38 10.20
C ARG A 150 15.75 10.74 8.98
N VAL A 151 14.59 11.24 8.61
CA VAL A 151 13.71 10.61 7.63
C VAL A 151 13.83 11.29 6.28
N GLN A 152 14.40 10.58 5.31
CA GLN A 152 14.44 10.98 3.91
C GLN A 152 13.08 10.67 3.27
N MET A 153 12.30 11.71 3.00
CA MET A 153 11.00 11.59 2.34
C MET A 153 11.18 11.67 0.82
N ALA A 154 11.14 10.54 0.15
CA ALA A 154 11.32 10.42 -1.29
C ALA A 154 10.01 10.25 -2.08
N PHE A 155 8.85 10.53 -1.44
CA PHE A 155 7.58 10.71 -2.13
C PHE A 155 7.39 12.16 -2.60
N GLY A 156 6.64 12.34 -3.70
CA GLY A 156 6.24 13.66 -4.16
C GLY A 156 5.23 14.33 -3.20
N TYR A 157 5.39 15.63 -3.00
CA TYR A 157 4.50 16.49 -2.19
C TYR A 157 3.46 17.22 -3.06
N GLY A 158 2.89 16.56 -4.03
CA GLY A 158 1.81 17.13 -4.84
C GLY A 158 0.43 16.84 -4.24
N MET A 159 -0.56 16.72 -5.11
CA MET A 159 -1.95 16.40 -4.69
C MET A 159 -2.11 14.98 -4.13
N PHE A 160 -1.06 14.16 -4.14
CA PHE A 160 -1.07 12.78 -3.68
C PHE A 160 -0.89 12.69 -2.15
N THR A 161 -1.70 11.87 -1.48
CA THR A 161 -1.73 11.76 -0.01
C THR A 161 -0.49 11.10 0.60
N GLY A 162 0.22 10.24 -0.15
CA GLY A 162 1.27 9.36 0.40
C GLY A 162 2.41 10.11 1.08
N GLY A 163 2.89 11.20 0.47
CA GLY A 163 3.98 12.01 1.02
C GLY A 163 3.57 12.75 2.28
N PHE A 164 2.45 13.44 2.22
CA PHE A 164 1.99 14.29 3.33
C PHE A 164 1.59 13.49 4.56
N GLY A 165 0.79 12.43 4.41
CA GLY A 165 0.36 11.64 5.56
C GLY A 165 1.53 11.07 6.36
N LEU A 166 2.50 10.45 5.68
CA LEU A 166 3.71 9.94 6.34
C LEU A 166 4.52 11.07 6.98
N HIS A 167 4.63 12.22 6.32
CA HIS A 167 5.32 13.40 6.86
C HIS A 167 4.73 13.85 8.20
N TYR A 168 3.41 14.02 8.27
CA TYR A 168 2.75 14.54 9.48
C TYR A 168 2.94 13.62 10.69
N GLY A 169 2.75 12.32 10.51
CA GLY A 169 2.93 11.39 11.61
C GLY A 169 4.38 11.24 12.06
N LEU A 170 5.33 11.20 11.12
CA LEU A 170 6.76 11.15 11.43
C LEU A 170 7.25 12.43 12.13
N GLN A 171 6.80 13.60 11.66
CA GLN A 171 7.10 14.87 12.30
C GLN A 171 6.50 14.94 13.72
N ARG A 172 5.25 14.50 13.88
CA ARG A 172 4.58 14.47 15.18
C ARG A 172 5.24 13.48 16.15
N LEU A 173 5.81 12.37 15.65
CA LEU A 173 6.62 11.45 16.45
C LEU A 173 7.92 12.10 16.95
N GLY A 174 8.39 13.17 16.31
CA GLY A 174 9.61 13.90 16.67
C GLY A 174 10.81 13.64 15.77
N CYS A 175 10.61 12.95 14.65
CA CYS A 175 11.67 12.68 13.68
C CYS A 175 12.12 13.97 12.96
N MET A 176 13.40 14.03 12.59
CA MET A 176 13.92 15.07 11.71
C MET A 176 13.52 14.76 10.27
N MET A 177 12.65 15.58 9.68
CA MET A 177 12.16 15.38 8.32
C MET A 177 13.08 16.03 7.28
N ILE A 178 13.46 15.27 6.25
CA ILE A 178 14.19 15.71 5.07
C ILE A 178 13.22 15.60 3.88
N PRO A 179 12.50 16.69 3.51
CA PRO A 179 11.45 16.66 2.50
C PRO A 179 12.03 16.74 1.08
N ALA A 180 12.77 15.71 0.68
CA ALA A 180 13.49 15.67 -0.58
C ALA A 180 12.57 15.64 -1.82
N GLY A 181 11.36 15.09 -1.66
CA GLY A 181 10.42 14.90 -2.78
C GLY A 181 10.79 13.72 -3.67
N SER A 182 10.14 13.59 -4.82
CA SER A 182 10.42 12.52 -5.79
C SER A 182 11.42 12.97 -6.88
N GLY A 183 12.08 12.01 -7.51
CA GLY A 183 13.00 12.23 -8.64
C GLY A 183 14.41 12.69 -8.24
N ASN A 184 15.24 12.98 -9.23
CA ASN A 184 16.65 13.33 -9.09
C ASN A 184 17.41 12.36 -8.17
N THR A 185 17.52 11.11 -8.59
CA THR A 185 17.99 9.99 -7.75
C THR A 185 19.41 10.20 -7.23
N GLU A 186 20.32 10.75 -8.04
CA GLU A 186 21.69 11.04 -7.60
C GLU A 186 21.70 12.06 -6.45
N ARG A 187 20.87 13.10 -6.55
CA ARG A 187 20.71 14.08 -5.46
C ARG A 187 20.11 13.46 -4.20
N GLN A 188 19.13 12.54 -4.35
CA GLN A 188 18.58 11.80 -3.22
C GLN A 188 19.67 11.02 -2.47
N ILE A 189 20.54 10.34 -3.23
CA ILE A 189 21.66 9.58 -2.68
C ILE A 189 22.66 10.51 -1.98
N GLN A 190 23.00 11.63 -2.61
CA GLN A 190 23.87 12.63 -2.00
C GLN A 190 23.30 13.15 -0.67
N MET A 191 21.99 13.45 -0.62
CA MET A 191 21.32 13.90 0.61
C MET A 191 21.33 12.81 1.69
N ILE A 192 21.16 11.52 1.33
CA ILE A 192 21.29 10.40 2.28
C ILE A 192 22.64 10.42 2.95
N GLN A 193 23.72 10.61 2.16
CA GLN A 193 25.11 10.65 2.67
C GLN A 193 25.36 11.90 3.51
N ASP A 194 25.03 13.09 2.98
CA ASP A 194 25.37 14.37 3.59
C ASP A 194 24.61 14.62 4.89
N TYR A 195 23.33 14.23 4.95
CA TYR A 195 22.50 14.45 6.13
C TYR A 195 22.44 13.24 7.05
N GLY A 196 23.02 12.12 6.64
CA GLY A 196 23.03 10.89 7.41
C GLY A 196 21.64 10.35 7.68
N SER A 197 20.79 10.27 6.63
CA SER A 197 19.43 9.76 6.73
C SER A 197 19.42 8.36 7.30
N THR A 198 18.49 8.07 8.23
CA THR A 198 18.38 6.77 8.90
C THR A 198 17.15 5.98 8.44
N VAL A 199 16.16 6.67 7.87
CA VAL A 199 14.93 6.10 7.33
C VAL A 199 14.71 6.61 5.91
N LEU A 200 14.44 5.69 4.98
CA LEU A 200 14.02 6.02 3.61
C LEU A 200 12.52 5.73 3.47
N VAL A 201 11.75 6.74 3.06
CA VAL A 201 10.32 6.64 2.76
C VAL A 201 10.11 6.78 1.25
N SER A 202 9.66 5.72 0.59
CA SER A 202 9.48 5.70 -0.86
C SER A 202 8.51 4.59 -1.30
N THR A 203 8.28 4.47 -2.63
CA THR A 203 7.77 3.21 -3.18
C THR A 203 8.89 2.17 -3.19
N PRO A 204 8.59 0.86 -3.12
CA PRO A 204 9.60 -0.18 -3.14
C PRO A 204 10.42 -0.18 -4.44
N SER A 205 9.78 0.04 -5.59
CA SER A 205 10.49 0.14 -6.88
C SER A 205 11.46 1.32 -6.93
N TYR A 206 11.09 2.46 -6.31
CA TYR A 206 12.00 3.60 -6.24
C TYR A 206 13.16 3.37 -5.27
N ALA A 207 12.94 2.68 -4.15
CA ALA A 207 14.03 2.27 -3.26
C ALA A 207 15.03 1.37 -3.97
N MET A 208 14.55 0.41 -4.79
CA MET A 208 15.41 -0.42 -5.62
C MET A 208 16.21 0.41 -6.63
N HIS A 209 15.57 1.39 -7.26
CA HIS A 209 16.25 2.30 -8.18
C HIS A 209 17.31 3.15 -7.47
N VAL A 210 17.05 3.66 -6.27
CA VAL A 210 18.04 4.36 -5.42
C VAL A 210 19.24 3.44 -5.12
N CYS A 211 18.95 2.17 -4.80
CA CYS A 211 19.99 1.16 -4.57
C CYS A 211 20.91 1.00 -5.79
N GLU A 212 20.33 0.73 -6.96
CA GLU A 212 21.06 0.51 -8.22
C GLU A 212 21.90 1.73 -8.65
N VAL A 213 21.36 2.93 -8.52
CA VAL A 213 22.08 4.17 -8.86
C VAL A 213 23.19 4.44 -7.85
N GLY A 214 22.93 4.20 -6.56
CA GLY A 214 23.95 4.36 -5.52
C GLY A 214 25.16 3.44 -5.72
N GLU A 215 24.93 2.19 -6.07
CA GLU A 215 26.00 1.24 -6.41
C GLU A 215 26.83 1.73 -7.62
N LYS A 216 26.18 2.25 -8.67
CA LYS A 216 26.86 2.86 -9.82
C LYS A 216 27.66 4.09 -9.43
N MET A 217 27.23 4.85 -8.42
CA MET A 217 27.95 5.98 -7.85
C MET A 217 29.09 5.56 -6.90
N GLY A 218 29.25 4.26 -6.62
CA GLY A 218 30.25 3.72 -5.71
C GLY A 218 29.87 3.81 -4.23
N ILE A 219 28.59 3.94 -3.91
CA ILE A 219 28.08 3.95 -2.53
C ILE A 219 28.16 2.54 -1.95
N ASP A 220 28.80 2.44 -0.81
CA ASP A 220 28.82 1.24 0.03
C ASP A 220 27.60 1.33 1.01
N TRP A 221 26.51 0.67 0.67
CA TRP A 221 25.27 0.70 1.47
C TRP A 221 25.45 0.08 2.87
N GLU A 222 26.41 -0.84 3.04
CA GLU A 222 26.72 -1.40 4.35
C GLU A 222 27.22 -0.35 5.33
N LYS A 223 27.88 0.70 4.82
CA LYS A 223 28.39 1.83 5.61
C LYS A 223 27.41 2.98 5.73
N SER A 224 26.29 2.92 5.01
CA SER A 224 25.24 3.94 5.10
C SER A 224 24.61 3.98 6.50
N THR A 225 24.11 5.16 6.87
CA THR A 225 23.33 5.36 8.09
C THR A 225 21.88 4.86 7.98
N LEU A 226 21.42 4.52 6.77
CA LEU A 226 20.08 3.96 6.56
C LEU A 226 19.93 2.66 7.33
N ARG A 227 18.77 2.50 7.99
CA ARG A 227 18.43 1.32 8.78
C ARG A 227 17.02 0.80 8.52
N VAL A 228 16.08 1.69 8.12
CA VAL A 228 14.68 1.34 7.88
C VAL A 228 14.24 1.87 6.52
N GLY A 229 13.54 1.03 5.76
CA GLY A 229 12.74 1.40 4.60
C GLY A 229 11.25 1.35 4.96
N LEU A 230 10.54 2.47 4.82
CA LEU A 230 9.09 2.55 4.94
C LEU A 230 8.51 2.64 3.53
N PHE A 231 7.90 1.56 3.07
CA PHE A 231 7.42 1.47 1.70
C PHE A 231 5.90 1.44 1.63
N GLY A 232 5.36 1.85 0.49
CA GLY A 232 3.92 1.83 0.23
C GLY A 232 3.59 2.42 -1.13
N GLY A 233 2.29 2.50 -1.43
CA GLY A 233 1.77 3.05 -2.67
C GLY A 233 1.73 2.07 -3.84
N GLU A 234 2.48 0.98 -3.79
CA GLU A 234 2.47 -0.15 -4.72
C GLU A 234 2.79 -1.44 -3.97
N PRO A 235 2.47 -2.63 -4.51
CA PRO A 235 2.84 -3.89 -3.88
C PRO A 235 4.36 -4.03 -3.68
N CYS A 236 4.76 -4.56 -2.53
CA CYS A 236 6.14 -4.93 -2.24
C CYS A 236 6.22 -6.45 -2.09
N THR A 237 6.65 -7.14 -3.16
CA THR A 237 6.77 -8.60 -3.11
C THR A 237 7.84 -9.06 -2.14
N PRO A 238 7.73 -10.27 -1.57
CA PRO A 238 8.77 -10.82 -0.70
C PRO A 238 10.16 -10.84 -1.35
N ALA A 239 10.23 -11.11 -2.66
CA ALA A 239 11.48 -11.14 -3.41
C ALA A 239 12.10 -9.74 -3.54
N LEU A 240 11.33 -8.73 -3.95
CA LEU A 240 11.80 -7.34 -4.05
C LEU A 240 12.24 -6.82 -2.68
N LYS A 241 11.46 -7.12 -1.64
CA LYS A 241 11.78 -6.75 -0.26
C LYS A 241 13.10 -7.35 0.19
N ALA A 242 13.29 -8.65 -0.01
CA ALA A 242 14.52 -9.35 0.34
C ALA A 242 15.74 -8.82 -0.45
N GLU A 243 15.57 -8.47 -1.72
CA GLU A 243 16.63 -7.89 -2.54
C GLU A 243 17.05 -6.50 -2.03
N ILE A 244 16.09 -5.62 -1.74
CA ILE A 244 16.38 -4.28 -1.17
C ILE A 244 17.10 -4.43 0.18
N GLU A 245 16.61 -5.28 1.07
CA GLU A 245 17.19 -5.52 2.39
C GLU A 245 18.62 -6.04 2.31
N SER A 246 18.85 -6.99 1.41
CA SER A 246 20.17 -7.60 1.20
C SER A 246 21.19 -6.58 0.67
N ARG A 247 20.78 -5.74 -0.29
CA ARG A 247 21.70 -4.81 -0.97
C ARG A 247 21.90 -3.51 -0.21
N MET A 248 20.84 -2.96 0.40
CA MET A 248 20.91 -1.70 1.16
C MET A 248 21.21 -1.90 2.64
N HIS A 249 21.23 -3.14 3.14
CA HIS A 249 21.43 -3.48 4.55
C HIS A 249 20.47 -2.76 5.51
N ILE A 250 19.20 -2.68 5.12
CA ILE A 250 18.11 -2.05 5.89
C ILE A 250 17.02 -3.08 6.21
N VAL A 251 16.14 -2.74 7.15
CA VAL A 251 14.90 -3.49 7.38
C VAL A 251 13.75 -2.77 6.67
N CYS A 252 13.00 -3.48 5.82
CA CYS A 252 11.90 -2.91 5.06
C CYS A 252 10.55 -3.30 5.68
N THR A 253 9.65 -2.34 5.79
CA THR A 253 8.25 -2.57 6.14
C THR A 253 7.34 -1.95 5.09
N ASP A 254 6.20 -2.57 4.89
CA ASP A 254 5.18 -2.12 3.97
C ASP A 254 3.98 -1.54 4.71
N ASN A 255 3.35 -0.52 4.14
CA ASN A 255 2.15 0.09 4.66
C ASN A 255 1.10 0.26 3.58
N TYR A 256 -0.16 0.17 4.00
CA TYR A 256 -1.30 0.27 3.11
C TYR A 256 -2.19 1.45 3.47
N GLY A 257 -2.77 2.02 2.45
CA GLY A 257 -3.79 3.05 2.53
C GLY A 257 -4.18 3.56 1.14
N LEU A 258 -5.25 4.31 1.10
CA LEU A 258 -5.80 4.86 -0.13
C LEU A 258 -6.38 6.24 0.12
N THR A 259 -6.23 7.11 -0.85
CA THR A 259 -6.65 8.53 -0.80
C THR A 259 -8.12 8.67 -0.40
N GLU A 260 -8.98 7.82 -0.93
CA GLU A 260 -10.43 7.86 -0.77
C GLU A 260 -10.86 7.64 0.69
N VAL A 261 -10.10 6.89 1.46
CA VAL A 261 -10.42 6.54 2.85
C VAL A 261 -9.70 7.47 3.83
N MET A 262 -8.37 7.60 3.70
CA MET A 262 -7.56 8.48 4.57
C MET A 262 -6.25 8.88 3.91
N GLY A 263 -5.62 8.01 3.16
CA GLY A 263 -4.23 8.03 2.75
C GLY A 263 -3.46 6.84 3.37
N PRO A 264 -2.12 6.88 3.48
CA PRO A 264 -1.37 5.88 4.24
C PRO A 264 -1.80 5.86 5.70
N GLY A 265 -1.59 4.73 6.39
CA GLY A 265 -1.91 4.60 7.81
C GLY A 265 -3.15 3.75 8.12
N VAL A 266 -3.82 3.18 7.12
CA VAL A 266 -4.91 2.21 7.34
C VAL A 266 -4.36 0.95 7.99
N SER A 267 -3.26 0.43 7.45
CA SER A 267 -2.55 -0.71 8.02
C SER A 267 -1.05 -0.67 7.76
N GLY A 268 -0.29 -1.42 8.55
CA GLY A 268 1.15 -1.53 8.40
C GLY A 268 1.76 -2.76 9.05
N GLU A 269 2.91 -3.19 8.53
CA GLU A 269 3.68 -4.29 9.08
C GLU A 269 4.33 -3.92 10.42
N CYS A 270 4.39 -4.87 11.33
CA CYS A 270 5.32 -4.81 12.46
C CYS A 270 6.55 -5.68 12.20
N LEU A 271 7.63 -5.47 12.93
CA LEU A 271 8.86 -6.25 12.77
C LEU A 271 8.69 -7.75 13.10
N ALA A 272 7.69 -8.09 13.94
CA ALA A 272 7.38 -9.48 14.30
C ALA A 272 6.47 -10.21 13.29
N SER A 273 5.78 -9.47 12.39
CA SER A 273 4.86 -10.04 11.40
C SER A 273 4.98 -9.22 10.12
N ARG A 274 5.91 -9.61 9.26
CA ARG A 274 6.30 -8.87 8.06
C ARG A 274 5.56 -9.33 6.79
N ASP A 275 4.63 -10.29 6.96
CA ASP A 275 3.78 -10.79 5.88
C ASP A 275 2.34 -10.29 5.99
N MET A 276 1.99 -9.74 7.14
CA MET A 276 0.67 -9.21 7.43
C MET A 276 0.76 -7.82 8.06
N GLN A 277 -0.27 -7.01 7.83
CA GLN A 277 -0.33 -5.62 8.26
C GLN A 277 -1.40 -5.43 9.33
N HIS A 278 -1.05 -4.87 10.49
CA HIS A 278 -2.00 -4.47 11.52
C HIS A 278 -2.91 -3.36 11.03
N ILE A 279 -4.21 -3.54 11.17
CA ILE A 279 -5.22 -2.52 10.86
C ILE A 279 -5.38 -1.60 12.07
N ALA A 280 -5.49 -0.30 11.85
CA ALA A 280 -5.84 0.67 12.90
C ALA A 280 -7.35 0.59 13.19
N GLU A 281 -7.79 -0.50 13.83
CA GLU A 281 -9.20 -0.92 13.92
C GLU A 281 -10.12 0.05 14.66
N ASP A 282 -9.61 0.86 15.55
CA ASP A 282 -10.40 1.90 16.20
C ASP A 282 -10.74 3.07 15.25
N HIS A 283 -10.03 3.20 14.14
CA HIS A 283 -10.25 4.21 13.11
C HIS A 283 -10.81 3.67 11.80
N PHE A 284 -10.71 2.35 11.58
CA PHE A 284 -11.22 1.71 10.37
C PHE A 284 -11.99 0.44 10.71
N LEU A 285 -13.29 0.44 10.43
CA LEU A 285 -14.06 -0.80 10.37
C LEU A 285 -13.80 -1.46 9.02
N TRP A 286 -13.41 -2.72 9.04
CA TRP A 286 -13.13 -3.51 7.85
C TRP A 286 -14.16 -4.62 7.67
N GLU A 287 -14.46 -4.92 6.42
CA GLU A 287 -15.21 -6.08 5.97
C GLU A 287 -14.40 -6.78 4.86
N VAL A 288 -14.50 -8.09 4.74
CA VAL A 288 -14.00 -8.84 3.59
C VAL A 288 -15.21 -9.49 2.92
N VAL A 289 -15.45 -9.15 1.65
CA VAL A 289 -16.66 -9.54 0.94
C VAL A 289 -16.35 -10.25 -0.38
N ASP A 290 -17.27 -11.08 -0.84
CA ASP A 290 -17.21 -11.60 -2.20
C ASP A 290 -17.36 -10.44 -3.19
N PRO A 291 -16.43 -10.26 -4.15
CA PRO A 291 -16.45 -9.10 -5.05
C PRO A 291 -17.69 -9.01 -5.94
N LYS A 292 -18.38 -10.15 -6.20
CA LYS A 292 -19.54 -10.21 -7.10
C LYS A 292 -20.85 -9.97 -6.36
N THR A 293 -20.98 -10.57 -5.18
CA THR A 293 -22.24 -10.53 -4.41
C THR A 293 -22.25 -9.41 -3.39
N GLY A 294 -21.09 -8.96 -2.90
CA GLY A 294 -20.95 -8.03 -1.78
C GLY A 294 -21.27 -8.66 -0.42
N GLU A 295 -21.51 -9.98 -0.38
CA GLU A 295 -21.74 -10.70 0.87
C GLU A 295 -20.41 -11.02 1.58
N PRO A 296 -20.41 -11.03 2.92
CA PRO A 296 -19.20 -11.38 3.66
C PRO A 296 -18.69 -12.78 3.34
N VAL A 297 -17.38 -12.92 3.22
CA VAL A 297 -16.73 -14.23 3.18
C VAL A 297 -16.42 -14.74 4.60
N PRO A 298 -16.26 -16.05 4.81
CA PRO A 298 -15.80 -16.60 6.09
C PRO A 298 -14.49 -15.98 6.58
N ASP A 299 -14.31 -15.88 7.91
CA ASP A 299 -13.09 -15.34 8.51
C ASP A 299 -11.84 -16.12 8.00
N GLY A 300 -10.84 -15.39 7.55
CA GLY A 300 -9.59 -15.94 7.00
C GLY A 300 -9.65 -16.33 5.52
N GLU A 301 -10.80 -16.26 4.87
CA GLU A 301 -10.92 -16.43 3.42
C GLU A 301 -10.63 -15.12 2.68
N GLU A 302 -10.13 -15.26 1.44
CA GLU A 302 -9.82 -14.12 0.58
C GLU A 302 -11.09 -13.52 -0.01
N GLY A 303 -11.17 -12.20 0.00
CA GLY A 303 -12.23 -11.42 -0.63
C GLY A 303 -11.82 -9.97 -0.83
N GLU A 304 -12.74 -9.15 -1.31
CA GLU A 304 -12.53 -7.72 -1.48
C GLU A 304 -12.59 -7.01 -0.11
N LEU A 305 -11.58 -6.21 0.16
CA LEU A 305 -11.54 -5.34 1.34
C LEU A 305 -12.53 -4.18 1.16
N VAL A 306 -13.39 -3.99 2.15
CA VAL A 306 -14.29 -2.86 2.26
C VAL A 306 -13.98 -2.12 3.55
N LEU A 307 -13.86 -0.80 3.49
CA LEU A 307 -13.45 0.03 4.61
C LEU A 307 -14.49 1.10 4.94
N THR A 308 -14.76 1.26 6.22
CA THR A 308 -15.51 2.40 6.76
C THR A 308 -14.62 3.15 7.75
N PRO A 309 -14.10 4.35 7.41
CA PRO A 309 -13.40 5.21 8.36
C PRO A 309 -14.32 5.59 9.53
N LEU A 310 -13.80 5.52 10.73
CA LEU A 310 -14.49 5.86 11.97
C LEU A 310 -13.88 7.12 12.58
N GLY A 311 -14.60 8.23 12.50
CA GLY A 311 -14.14 9.54 13.00
C GLY A 311 -13.48 10.43 11.94
N LYS A 312 -13.55 10.07 10.65
CA LYS A 312 -13.22 10.98 9.55
C LYS A 312 -14.44 11.81 9.19
N HIS A 313 -14.36 13.13 9.37
CA HIS A 313 -15.50 14.03 9.30
C HIS A 313 -15.61 14.81 7.98
N ALA A 314 -14.52 15.30 7.43
CA ALA A 314 -14.56 16.15 6.24
C ALA A 314 -15.22 15.44 5.04
N ILE A 315 -14.78 14.21 4.75
CA ILE A 315 -15.38 13.33 3.74
C ILE A 315 -15.59 11.97 4.38
N PRO A 316 -16.75 11.73 4.99
CA PRO A 316 -17.09 10.43 5.53
C PRO A 316 -17.48 9.49 4.39
N VAL A 317 -16.73 8.38 4.23
CA VAL A 317 -17.11 7.32 3.30
C VAL A 317 -17.59 6.11 4.09
N LEU A 318 -18.75 5.56 3.72
CA LEU A 318 -19.31 4.37 4.34
C LEU A 318 -19.14 3.19 3.38
N ARG A 319 -18.68 2.05 3.89
CA ARG A 319 -18.47 0.82 3.13
C ARG A 319 -17.78 1.03 1.78
N TYR A 320 -16.61 1.67 1.82
CA TYR A 320 -15.85 1.94 0.61
C TYR A 320 -15.26 0.66 0.02
N ARG A 321 -15.67 0.32 -1.20
CA ARG A 321 -15.13 -0.80 -1.97
C ARG A 321 -13.77 -0.44 -2.52
N THR A 322 -12.73 -1.09 -1.98
CA THR A 322 -11.35 -0.80 -2.38
C THR A 322 -10.95 -1.48 -3.68
N HIS A 323 -11.64 -2.54 -4.04
CA HIS A 323 -11.29 -3.52 -5.06
C HIS A 323 -10.01 -4.31 -4.77
N ASP A 324 -9.37 -4.11 -3.64
CA ASP A 324 -8.17 -4.82 -3.23
C ASP A 324 -8.55 -6.17 -2.61
N LEU A 325 -7.87 -7.25 -3.03
CA LEU A 325 -8.09 -8.61 -2.51
C LEU A 325 -7.16 -8.88 -1.34
N THR A 326 -7.75 -9.35 -0.25
CA THR A 326 -7.02 -9.69 0.99
C THR A 326 -7.82 -10.70 1.83
N HIS A 327 -7.18 -11.26 2.86
CA HIS A 327 -7.87 -11.90 3.98
C HIS A 327 -7.42 -11.26 5.29
N VAL A 328 -8.22 -11.39 6.33
CA VAL A 328 -7.96 -10.79 7.64
C VAL A 328 -8.01 -11.87 8.72
N ILE A 329 -7.06 -11.80 9.65
CA ILE A 329 -6.99 -12.67 10.83
C ILE A 329 -7.03 -11.82 12.11
N LYS A 330 -7.61 -12.40 13.19
CA LYS A 330 -7.83 -11.71 14.48
C LYS A 330 -6.90 -12.21 15.61
N GLU A 331 -6.00 -13.14 15.31
CA GLU A 331 -5.10 -13.71 16.32
C GLU A 331 -4.11 -12.67 16.83
N LYS A 332 -3.80 -12.76 18.12
CA LYS A 332 -2.77 -11.91 18.74
C LYS A 332 -1.43 -12.09 18.05
N CYS A 333 -0.78 -10.97 17.75
CA CYS A 333 0.54 -10.96 17.14
C CYS A 333 1.66 -11.17 18.18
N ALA A 334 2.80 -11.72 17.75
CA ALA A 334 4.00 -11.85 18.57
C ALA A 334 4.54 -10.48 19.06
N CYS A 335 4.24 -9.37 18.36
CA CYS A 335 4.57 -8.01 18.81
C CYS A 335 3.74 -7.53 20.02
N GLY A 336 2.82 -8.34 20.54
CA GLY A 336 1.94 -8.02 21.66
C GLY A 336 0.59 -7.39 21.28
N ARG A 337 0.43 -6.86 20.06
CA ARG A 337 -0.81 -6.24 19.57
C ARG A 337 -1.91 -7.27 19.34
N THR A 338 -3.13 -6.84 19.58
CA THR A 338 -4.36 -7.63 19.41
C THR A 338 -5.21 -7.15 18.22
N THR A 339 -4.81 -6.06 17.58
CA THR A 339 -5.49 -5.57 16.38
C THR A 339 -5.41 -6.60 15.25
N ALA A 340 -6.50 -6.71 14.50
CA ALA A 340 -6.58 -7.60 13.34
C ALA A 340 -5.48 -7.27 12.33
N ARG A 341 -5.05 -8.31 11.61
CA ARG A 341 -4.01 -8.19 10.59
C ARG A 341 -4.57 -8.64 9.24
N MET A 342 -4.38 -7.82 8.24
CA MET A 342 -4.70 -8.15 6.86
C MET A 342 -3.46 -8.66 6.11
N GLN A 343 -3.66 -9.58 5.18
CA GLN A 343 -2.61 -9.95 4.23
C GLN A 343 -2.30 -8.73 3.34
N LYS A 344 -1.05 -8.58 2.95
CA LYS A 344 -0.66 -7.54 2.00
C LYS A 344 -1.44 -7.70 0.70
N VAL A 345 -1.97 -6.59 0.21
CA VAL A 345 -2.68 -6.57 -1.07
C VAL A 345 -1.70 -6.91 -2.20
N ARG A 346 -1.99 -7.98 -2.92
CA ARG A 346 -1.20 -8.42 -4.08
C ARG A 346 -1.93 -8.24 -5.40
N SER A 347 -3.24 -8.24 -5.34
CA SER A 347 -4.10 -8.14 -6.54
C SER A 347 -5.35 -7.34 -6.25
N ARG A 348 -5.96 -6.87 -7.32
CA ARG A 348 -7.23 -6.14 -7.29
C ARG A 348 -8.25 -6.86 -8.17
N CYS A 349 -9.50 -6.87 -7.75
CA CYS A 349 -10.54 -7.49 -8.55
C CYS A 349 -10.86 -6.70 -9.84
N ASP A 350 -10.47 -5.42 -9.93
CA ASP A 350 -10.61 -4.57 -11.12
C ASP A 350 -9.34 -4.51 -12.02
N ASP A 351 -8.19 -5.05 -11.57
CA ASP A 351 -6.96 -5.18 -12.38
C ASP A 351 -6.91 -6.51 -13.14
N MET A 352 -7.95 -7.32 -13.01
CA MET A 352 -8.05 -8.61 -13.68
C MET A 352 -8.11 -8.43 -15.21
N LEU A 353 -7.17 -9.03 -15.89
CA LEU A 353 -7.14 -9.11 -17.34
C LEU A 353 -7.92 -10.35 -17.81
N ILE A 354 -8.87 -10.18 -18.69
CA ILE A 354 -9.51 -11.32 -19.36
C ILE A 354 -8.77 -11.56 -20.66
N ILE A 355 -8.02 -12.67 -20.75
CA ILE A 355 -7.24 -13.05 -21.90
C ILE A 355 -7.83 -14.34 -22.49
N ARG A 356 -8.46 -14.26 -23.65
CA ARG A 356 -9.13 -15.40 -24.31
C ARG A 356 -10.09 -16.16 -23.38
N GLY A 357 -10.85 -15.42 -22.56
CA GLY A 357 -11.81 -16.00 -21.60
C GLY A 357 -11.20 -16.53 -20.29
N THR A 358 -9.90 -16.38 -20.10
CA THR A 358 -9.22 -16.74 -18.85
C THR A 358 -8.92 -15.49 -18.04
N ASN A 359 -9.20 -15.53 -16.74
CA ASN A 359 -8.87 -14.46 -15.81
C ASN A 359 -7.38 -14.53 -15.46
N VAL A 360 -6.66 -13.45 -15.70
CA VAL A 360 -5.23 -13.32 -15.42
C VAL A 360 -5.01 -12.10 -14.53
N PHE A 361 -4.31 -12.29 -13.43
CA PHE A 361 -3.91 -11.19 -12.55
C PHE A 361 -2.43 -10.87 -12.77
N PRO A 362 -2.05 -9.57 -12.87
CA PRO A 362 -0.65 -9.17 -13.00
C PRO A 362 0.26 -9.74 -11.90
N SER A 363 -0.27 -9.89 -10.68
CA SER A 363 0.44 -10.51 -9.55
C SER A 363 0.87 -11.95 -9.82
N GLN A 364 0.12 -12.74 -10.61
CA GLN A 364 0.52 -14.10 -10.99
C GLN A 364 1.77 -14.10 -11.87
N VAL A 365 1.92 -13.10 -12.74
CA VAL A 365 3.13 -12.91 -13.55
C VAL A 365 4.32 -12.61 -12.65
N GLU A 366 4.14 -11.69 -11.71
CA GLU A 366 5.18 -11.28 -10.76
C GLU A 366 5.63 -12.45 -9.88
N ASP A 367 4.69 -13.20 -9.33
CA ASP A 367 4.97 -14.39 -8.50
C ASP A 367 5.82 -15.41 -9.27
N VAL A 368 5.51 -15.68 -10.54
CA VAL A 368 6.29 -16.59 -11.38
C VAL A 368 7.69 -16.05 -11.63
N LEU A 369 7.80 -14.77 -12.07
CA LEU A 369 9.08 -14.16 -12.43
C LEU A 369 10.03 -14.10 -11.22
N SER A 370 9.50 -13.84 -10.02
CA SER A 370 10.29 -13.78 -8.79
C SER A 370 10.97 -15.11 -8.40
N THR A 371 10.50 -16.24 -8.95
CA THR A 371 11.08 -17.58 -8.72
C THR A 371 12.17 -17.96 -9.71
N ILE A 372 12.45 -17.10 -10.71
CA ILE A 372 13.37 -17.42 -11.80
C ILE A 372 14.70 -16.73 -11.58
N GLU A 373 15.74 -17.51 -11.36
CA GLU A 373 17.11 -17.01 -11.28
C GLU A 373 17.51 -16.34 -12.61
N GLY A 374 18.18 -15.17 -12.53
CA GLY A 374 18.58 -14.40 -13.70
C GLY A 374 17.55 -13.39 -14.21
N VAL A 375 16.36 -13.33 -13.62
CA VAL A 375 15.35 -12.31 -13.91
C VAL A 375 15.45 -11.18 -12.86
N THR A 376 15.27 -9.92 -13.30
CA THR A 376 15.14 -8.77 -12.39
C THR A 376 13.68 -8.59 -11.95
N PRO A 377 13.39 -7.79 -10.90
CA PRO A 377 12.01 -7.42 -10.54
C PRO A 377 11.28 -6.56 -11.58
N HIS A 378 11.97 -6.15 -12.64
CA HIS A 378 11.42 -5.23 -13.63
C HIS A 378 10.81 -6.00 -14.80
N TYR A 379 9.50 -5.84 -14.97
CA TYR A 379 8.74 -6.45 -16.05
C TYR A 379 7.62 -5.54 -16.53
N ARG A 380 7.07 -5.82 -17.72
CA ARG A 380 5.89 -5.15 -18.29
C ARG A 380 5.00 -6.14 -19.02
N ILE A 381 3.72 -6.11 -18.73
CA ILE A 381 2.70 -6.87 -19.44
C ILE A 381 2.08 -5.97 -20.51
N VAL A 382 2.12 -6.38 -21.75
CA VAL A 382 1.46 -5.70 -22.87
C VAL A 382 0.36 -6.61 -23.38
N VAL A 383 -0.86 -6.07 -23.45
CA VAL A 383 -2.02 -6.79 -24.01
C VAL A 383 -2.51 -6.06 -25.22
N ASP A 384 -2.67 -6.76 -26.33
CA ASP A 384 -3.22 -6.25 -27.58
C ASP A 384 -4.20 -7.25 -28.22
N ASN A 385 -4.92 -6.82 -29.28
CA ASN A 385 -5.82 -7.65 -30.06
C ASN A 385 -5.67 -7.42 -31.58
N GLU A 386 -4.48 -7.03 -32.04
CA GLU A 386 -4.22 -6.68 -33.46
C GLU A 386 -4.61 -7.80 -34.44
N THR A 387 -4.58 -9.06 -34.00
CA THR A 387 -4.93 -10.23 -34.80
C THR A 387 -6.38 -10.71 -34.62
N GLY A 388 -7.22 -9.94 -33.93
CA GLY A 388 -8.60 -10.33 -33.60
C GLY A 388 -8.74 -11.27 -32.41
N LEU A 389 -7.63 -11.70 -31.83
CA LEU A 389 -7.57 -12.45 -30.56
C LEU A 389 -6.66 -11.73 -29.59
N ASP A 390 -7.04 -11.73 -28.29
CA ASP A 390 -6.19 -11.17 -27.26
C ASP A 390 -4.82 -11.86 -27.24
N ARG A 391 -3.79 -11.05 -27.27
CA ARG A 391 -2.40 -11.45 -27.17
C ARG A 391 -1.77 -10.79 -25.97
N MET A 392 -1.13 -11.56 -25.12
CA MET A 392 -0.37 -11.08 -23.97
C MET A 392 1.11 -11.30 -24.21
N VAL A 393 1.90 -10.24 -24.08
CA VAL A 393 3.36 -10.26 -24.16
C VAL A 393 3.92 -9.76 -22.84
N VAL A 394 4.77 -10.57 -22.20
CA VAL A 394 5.47 -10.20 -20.98
C VAL A 394 6.91 -9.81 -21.33
N HIS A 395 7.25 -8.55 -21.15
CA HIS A 395 8.61 -8.06 -21.26
C HIS A 395 9.31 -8.34 -19.92
N VAL A 396 10.42 -9.06 -19.96
CA VAL A 396 11.14 -9.53 -18.75
C VAL A 396 12.57 -9.05 -18.86
N GLU A 397 13.01 -8.23 -17.90
CA GLU A 397 14.38 -7.75 -17.85
C GLU A 397 15.28 -8.78 -17.18
N LEU A 398 16.42 -9.04 -17.80
CA LEU A 398 17.40 -10.00 -17.30
C LEU A 398 18.46 -9.29 -16.45
N LYS A 399 19.04 -10.05 -15.51
CA LYS A 399 20.25 -9.66 -14.81
C LYS A 399 21.46 -9.74 -15.76
N PRO A 400 22.50 -8.91 -15.55
CA PRO A 400 23.69 -8.92 -16.45
C PRO A 400 24.31 -10.30 -16.63
N GLU A 401 24.37 -11.10 -15.58
CA GLU A 401 24.95 -12.45 -15.60
C GLU A 401 24.10 -13.50 -16.33
N ALA A 402 22.81 -13.22 -16.54
CA ALA A 402 21.89 -14.10 -17.26
C ALA A 402 21.70 -13.68 -18.73
N PHE A 403 22.23 -12.53 -19.13
CA PHE A 403 22.19 -12.07 -20.50
C PHE A 403 23.34 -12.67 -21.32
N SER A 404 23.00 -13.38 -22.38
CA SER A 404 23.97 -14.05 -23.27
C SER A 404 23.77 -13.62 -24.71
N ASP A 405 24.87 -13.53 -25.46
CA ASP A 405 24.84 -13.30 -26.91
C ASP A 405 24.42 -14.56 -27.71
N SER A 406 24.30 -15.70 -27.05
CA SER A 406 23.86 -16.97 -27.67
C SER A 406 22.34 -16.95 -27.88
N PHE A 407 21.94 -16.96 -29.14
CA PHE A 407 20.51 -17.05 -29.51
C PHE A 407 19.85 -18.31 -28.96
N GLU A 408 20.55 -19.44 -28.96
CA GLU A 408 19.99 -20.71 -28.49
C GLU A 408 19.74 -20.70 -26.99
N GLU A 409 20.67 -20.16 -26.19
CA GLU A 409 20.49 -20.00 -24.74
C GLU A 409 19.35 -19.04 -24.40
N MET A 410 19.30 -17.92 -25.06
CA MET A 410 18.23 -16.94 -24.85
C MET A 410 16.85 -17.44 -25.27
N ASP A 411 16.77 -18.21 -26.37
CA ASP A 411 15.51 -18.80 -26.79
C ASP A 411 15.05 -19.92 -25.83
N ALA A 412 15.99 -20.73 -25.32
CA ALA A 412 15.68 -21.75 -24.30
C ALA A 412 15.19 -21.11 -23.00
N PHE A 413 15.85 -20.03 -22.55
CA PHE A 413 15.46 -19.28 -21.36
C PHE A 413 14.07 -18.63 -21.52
N ARG A 414 13.83 -18.01 -22.66
CA ARG A 414 12.52 -17.44 -23.02
C ARG A 414 11.41 -18.49 -22.96
N ARG A 415 11.61 -19.67 -23.57
CA ARG A 415 10.64 -20.77 -23.56
C ARG A 415 10.36 -21.27 -22.16
N MET A 416 11.38 -21.43 -21.34
CA MET A 416 11.23 -21.84 -19.94
C MET A 416 10.34 -20.87 -19.17
N ILE A 417 10.51 -19.54 -19.35
CA ILE A 417 9.65 -18.53 -18.73
C ILE A 417 8.22 -18.65 -19.26
N GLU A 418 8.02 -18.77 -20.59
CA GLU A 418 6.69 -18.95 -21.22
C GLU A 418 5.95 -20.18 -20.66
N GLU A 419 6.65 -21.30 -20.46
CA GLU A 419 6.06 -22.52 -19.87
C GLU A 419 5.67 -22.35 -18.42
N LYS A 420 6.53 -21.71 -17.59
CA LYS A 420 6.21 -21.42 -16.19
C LYS A 420 5.01 -20.48 -16.08
N LEU A 421 4.97 -19.39 -16.84
CA LEU A 421 3.85 -18.48 -16.88
C LEU A 421 2.56 -19.20 -17.30
N LYS A 422 2.61 -20.00 -18.35
CA LYS A 422 1.47 -20.79 -18.83
C LYS A 422 0.94 -21.77 -17.78
N SER A 423 1.82 -22.38 -17.00
CA SER A 423 1.43 -23.34 -15.95
C SER A 423 0.60 -22.71 -14.82
N VAL A 424 0.85 -21.45 -14.52
CA VAL A 424 0.14 -20.70 -13.46
C VAL A 424 -1.09 -19.97 -13.98
N MET A 425 -0.94 -19.27 -15.10
CA MET A 425 -2.03 -18.45 -15.65
C MET A 425 -3.04 -19.24 -16.50
N LEU A 426 -2.71 -20.48 -16.89
CA LEU A 426 -3.50 -21.34 -17.75
C LEU A 426 -3.80 -20.74 -19.15
N VAL A 427 -3.10 -19.68 -19.52
CA VAL A 427 -3.16 -19.03 -20.83
C VAL A 427 -1.75 -18.86 -21.38
N ALA A 428 -1.60 -19.02 -22.71
CA ALA A 428 -0.32 -18.83 -23.36
C ALA A 428 -0.01 -17.32 -23.50
N SER A 429 1.15 -16.94 -22.98
CA SER A 429 1.76 -15.61 -23.19
C SER A 429 3.03 -15.74 -24.00
N LYS A 430 3.39 -14.67 -24.71
CA LYS A 430 4.73 -14.52 -25.29
C LYS A 430 5.62 -13.82 -24.30
N VAL A 431 6.90 -14.18 -24.29
CA VAL A 431 7.92 -13.51 -23.50
C VAL A 431 8.87 -12.76 -24.44
N LYS A 432 9.18 -11.53 -24.08
CA LYS A 432 10.23 -10.73 -24.69
C LYS A 432 11.29 -10.47 -23.64
N LEU A 433 12.46 -11.09 -23.81
CA LEU A 433 13.61 -10.80 -22.97
C LEU A 433 14.14 -9.41 -23.30
N VAL A 434 14.45 -8.66 -22.26
CA VAL A 434 14.95 -7.28 -22.32
C VAL A 434 16.32 -7.25 -21.66
N GLU A 435 17.25 -6.54 -22.26
CA GLU A 435 18.60 -6.33 -21.72
C GLU A 435 18.57 -5.60 -20.36
N PRO A 436 19.61 -5.76 -19.54
CA PRO A 436 19.72 -5.06 -18.26
C PRO A 436 19.54 -3.54 -18.40
N GLY A 437 18.62 -2.94 -17.63
CA GLY A 437 18.30 -1.53 -17.70
C GLY A 437 17.38 -1.12 -18.86
N GLY A 438 16.88 -2.07 -19.66
CA GLY A 438 16.04 -1.79 -20.81
C GLY A 438 14.56 -1.51 -20.50
N ILE A 439 14.10 -1.77 -19.27
CA ILE A 439 12.78 -1.36 -18.80
C ILE A 439 12.91 -0.03 -18.05
N GLU A 440 12.14 0.97 -18.48
CA GLU A 440 12.13 2.29 -17.87
C GLU A 440 11.74 2.24 -16.40
N ARG A 441 12.53 2.89 -15.54
CA ARG A 441 12.29 2.99 -14.09
C ARG A 441 11.30 4.10 -13.79
N SER A 442 10.33 3.81 -12.95
CA SER A 442 9.38 4.82 -12.45
C SER A 442 9.97 5.55 -11.25
N THR A 443 9.77 6.86 -11.20
CA THR A 443 10.06 7.68 -10.00
C THR A 443 8.87 7.76 -9.04
N GLY A 444 7.79 7.05 -9.34
CA GLY A 444 6.57 6.94 -8.56
C GLY A 444 6.01 5.52 -8.64
N LYS A 445 4.69 5.39 -8.64
CA LYS A 445 4.00 4.09 -8.75
C LYS A 445 4.28 3.44 -10.11
N THR A 446 4.80 2.22 -10.09
CA THR A 446 5.10 1.46 -11.31
C THR A 446 3.80 0.93 -11.96
N LYS A 447 3.69 1.10 -13.29
CA LYS A 447 2.62 0.51 -14.09
C LYS A 447 3.16 -0.71 -14.83
N HIS A 448 2.78 -1.88 -14.35
CA HIS A 448 3.20 -3.15 -14.96
C HIS A 448 2.35 -3.54 -16.18
N VAL A 449 1.15 -3.00 -16.32
CA VAL A 449 0.21 -3.36 -17.40
C VAL A 449 0.03 -2.21 -18.38
N GLN A 450 0.18 -2.53 -19.66
CA GLN A 450 -0.17 -1.69 -20.79
C GLN A 450 -1.21 -2.44 -21.65
N ASP A 451 -2.48 -2.12 -21.45
CA ASP A 451 -3.58 -2.66 -22.23
C ASP A 451 -3.83 -1.76 -23.46
N LEU A 452 -3.57 -2.30 -24.64
CA LEU A 452 -3.71 -1.62 -25.93
C LEU A 452 -4.98 -2.03 -26.67
N ARG A 453 -5.81 -2.87 -26.07
CA ARG A 453 -7.10 -3.27 -26.67
C ARG A 453 -8.03 -2.06 -26.73
N LYS A 454 -8.68 -1.89 -27.85
CA LYS A 454 -9.64 -0.81 -28.11
C LYS A 454 -11.06 -1.22 -27.74
#